data_ebd3940ceb7623cf1ba6148a08ae9e63
#
_entry.id   ebd3940ceb7623cf1ba6148a08ae9e63
#
_cell.length_a   1.000
_cell.length_b   1.000
_cell.length_c   1.000
_cell.angle_alpha   90.00
_cell.angle_beta   90.00
_cell.angle_gamma   90.00
#
_symmetry.space_group_name_H-M   'P 1'
#
loop_
_entity.id
_entity.type
_entity.pdbx_description
1 polymer ?
#
loop_
_entity_poly.entity_id
_entity_poly.type
_entity_poly.pdbx_seq_one_letter_code
_entity_poly.pdbx_strand_id
1 'polypeptide(L)'
;MIRKPESKLWQLIKKNTPDILWNRIEATTIMGFPDLIGCHADCGLFSVELKVSKRGKIKLSPHQIAWNYSHALKGGRCFIIATPLEQSTLNIYGGCMVRELSLNANEVEPLAVFRKPFNWDKVALFLTQFERVEGQGTTAH
;
A
#
# COMPACT_ATOMS: atom_id res chain seq x y z
N MET A 1 4.93 -10.07 -8.95
CA MET A 1 3.82 -10.52 -9.81
C MET A 1 2.50 -10.39 -9.09
N ILE A 2 1.53 -9.80 -9.74
CA ILE A 2 0.20 -9.59 -9.16
C ILE A 2 -0.64 -10.84 -9.40
N ARG A 3 -1.21 -11.40 -8.33
CA ARG A 3 -2.12 -12.53 -8.42
C ARG A 3 -3.51 -12.06 -8.88
N LYS A 4 -4.38 -13.02 -9.27
CA LYS A 4 -5.73 -12.69 -9.75
C LYS A 4 -6.54 -11.79 -8.82
N PRO A 5 -6.63 -12.05 -7.50
CA PRO A 5 -7.40 -11.15 -6.63
C PRO A 5 -6.80 -9.75 -6.56
N GLU A 6 -5.49 -9.65 -6.50
CA GLU A 6 -4.82 -8.35 -6.50
C GLU A 6 -4.96 -7.66 -7.86
N SER A 7 -5.05 -8.42 -8.94
CA SER A 7 -5.24 -7.85 -10.27
C SER A 7 -6.57 -7.11 -10.38
N LYS A 8 -7.63 -7.65 -9.77
CA LYS A 8 -8.93 -6.98 -9.75
C LYS A 8 -8.86 -5.67 -8.96
N LEU A 9 -8.19 -5.70 -7.83
CA LEU A 9 -7.97 -4.51 -7.03
C LEU A 9 -7.17 -3.46 -7.82
N TRP A 10 -6.12 -3.90 -8.50
CA TRP A 10 -5.31 -3.03 -9.34
C TRP A 10 -6.15 -2.31 -10.41
N GLN A 11 -7.02 -3.05 -11.09
CA GLN A 11 -7.87 -2.45 -12.12
C GLN A 11 -8.78 -1.36 -11.54
N LEU A 12 -9.33 -1.59 -10.36
CA LEU A 12 -10.16 -0.59 -9.68
C LEU A 12 -9.36 0.66 -9.33
N ILE A 13 -8.18 0.49 -8.76
CA ILE A 13 -7.34 1.61 -8.37
C ILE A 13 -6.96 2.44 -9.60
N LYS A 14 -6.47 1.78 -10.64
CA LYS A 14 -6.04 2.45 -11.86
C LYS A 14 -7.18 3.25 -12.49
N LYS A 15 -8.34 2.64 -12.60
CA LYS A 15 -9.50 3.27 -13.23
C LYS A 15 -9.96 4.52 -12.48
N ASN A 16 -9.90 4.47 -11.16
CA ASN A 16 -10.54 5.47 -10.30
C ASN A 16 -9.58 6.53 -9.76
N THR A 17 -8.29 6.47 -10.10
CA THR A 17 -7.30 7.47 -9.69
C THR A 17 -6.54 8.00 -10.91
N PRO A 18 -7.24 8.70 -11.82
CA PRO A 18 -6.66 9.08 -13.12
C PRO A 18 -5.51 10.09 -13.03
N ASP A 19 -5.42 10.84 -11.93
CA ASP A 19 -4.34 11.82 -11.76
C ASP A 19 -3.03 11.21 -11.27
N ILE A 20 -3.04 9.94 -10.93
CA ILE A 20 -1.83 9.22 -10.56
C ILE A 20 -1.31 8.46 -11.78
N LEU A 21 -0.05 8.70 -12.11
CA LEU A 21 0.61 7.95 -13.16
C LEU A 21 1.11 6.63 -12.57
N TRP A 22 0.48 5.54 -12.96
CA TRP A 22 0.79 4.22 -12.43
C TRP A 22 1.67 3.42 -13.36
N ASN A 23 2.60 2.68 -12.77
CA ASN A 23 3.34 1.63 -13.45
C ASN A 23 3.24 0.35 -12.64
N ARG A 24 2.76 -0.71 -13.28
CA ARG A 24 2.78 -2.04 -12.70
C ARG A 24 4.15 -2.64 -12.94
N ILE A 25 4.76 -3.12 -11.86
CA ILE A 25 6.10 -3.64 -11.91
C ILE A 25 6.07 -5.16 -11.92
N GLU A 26 6.76 -5.75 -12.89
CA GLU A 26 6.91 -7.19 -12.98
C GLU A 26 8.40 -7.53 -12.90
N ALA A 27 9.02 -7.13 -11.80
CA ALA A 27 10.42 -7.37 -11.58
C ALA A 27 10.65 -8.83 -11.23
N THR A 28 11.46 -9.51 -12.03
CA THR A 28 11.82 -10.89 -11.78
C THR A 28 13.19 -11.04 -11.13
N THR A 29 13.97 -9.96 -11.16
CA THR A 29 15.35 -9.98 -10.66
C THR A 29 15.52 -9.27 -9.32
N ILE A 30 14.59 -8.40 -8.94
CA ILE A 30 14.64 -7.70 -7.66
C ILE A 30 13.58 -8.30 -6.76
N MET A 31 14.03 -9.08 -5.79
CA MET A 31 13.12 -9.75 -4.86
C MET A 31 12.47 -8.74 -3.93
N GLY A 32 11.18 -8.89 -3.74
CA GLY A 32 10.43 -8.04 -2.81
C GLY A 32 10.07 -6.67 -3.34
N PHE A 33 10.40 -6.36 -4.60
CA PHE A 33 10.03 -5.09 -5.20
C PHE A 33 8.50 -4.94 -5.22
N PRO A 34 7.95 -3.75 -4.95
CA PRO A 34 6.51 -3.57 -4.87
C PRO A 34 5.81 -3.77 -6.21
N ASP A 35 4.51 -4.06 -6.14
CA ASP A 35 3.69 -4.31 -7.34
C ASP A 35 3.54 -3.09 -8.22
N LEU A 36 3.43 -1.92 -7.60
CA LEU A 36 3.09 -0.68 -8.29
C LEU A 36 4.01 0.46 -7.89
N ILE A 37 4.32 1.29 -8.85
CA ILE A 37 4.90 2.61 -8.62
C ILE A 37 3.90 3.63 -9.10
N GLY A 38 3.52 4.55 -8.23
CA GLY A 38 2.69 5.69 -8.58
C GLY A 38 3.51 6.96 -8.60
N CYS A 39 3.09 7.92 -9.41
CA CYS A 39 3.69 9.24 -9.43
C CYS A 39 2.60 10.29 -9.55
N HIS A 40 2.68 11.30 -8.72
CA HIS A 40 1.72 12.39 -8.72
C HIS A 40 2.46 13.71 -8.63
N ALA A 41 1.89 14.75 -9.23
CA ALA A 41 2.51 16.07 -9.27
C ALA A 41 2.85 16.61 -7.87
N ASP A 42 2.02 16.31 -6.88
CA ASP A 42 2.21 16.85 -5.53
C ASP A 42 3.27 16.15 -4.71
N CYS A 43 3.49 14.85 -4.94
CA CYS A 43 4.35 14.08 -4.06
C CYS A 43 5.51 13.36 -4.76
N GLY A 44 5.49 13.30 -6.09
CA GLY A 44 6.47 12.49 -6.82
C GLY A 44 6.15 11.01 -6.73
N LEU A 45 7.20 10.21 -6.60
CA LEU A 45 7.06 8.75 -6.63
C LEU A 45 6.66 8.19 -5.28
N PHE A 46 5.86 7.14 -5.33
CA PHE A 46 5.57 6.30 -4.16
C PHE A 46 5.33 4.87 -4.64
N SER A 47 5.45 3.93 -3.72
CA SER A 47 5.27 2.51 -4.04
C SER A 47 4.03 1.95 -3.36
N VAL A 48 3.43 0.94 -3.97
CA VAL A 48 2.28 0.25 -3.39
C VAL A 48 2.44 -1.25 -3.59
N GLU A 49 2.33 -1.98 -2.48
CA GLU A 49 2.22 -3.43 -2.48
C GLU A 49 0.75 -3.77 -2.28
N LEU A 50 0.18 -4.57 -3.17
CA LEU A 50 -1.22 -4.98 -3.09
C LEU A 50 -1.33 -6.32 -2.42
N LYS A 51 -2.23 -6.44 -1.45
CA LYS A 51 -2.49 -7.69 -0.76
C LYS A 51 -3.97 -7.93 -0.59
N VAL A 52 -4.38 -9.17 -0.79
CA VAL A 52 -5.70 -9.64 -0.40
C VAL A 52 -5.53 -10.46 0.86
N SER A 53 -6.13 -10.00 1.96
CA SER A 53 -6.03 -10.70 3.22
C SER A 53 -6.93 -11.92 3.22
N LYS A 54 -6.48 -12.97 3.90
CA LYS A 54 -7.27 -14.19 4.09
C LYS A 54 -7.37 -14.46 5.57
N ARG A 55 -8.58 -14.55 6.06
CA ARG A 55 -8.85 -14.80 7.49
C ARG A 55 -8.12 -13.82 8.39
N GLY A 56 -8.09 -12.55 7.97
CA GLY A 56 -7.41 -11.49 8.71
C GLY A 56 -5.90 -11.50 8.64
N LYS A 57 -5.32 -12.36 7.82
CA LYS A 57 -3.86 -12.46 7.67
C LYS A 57 -3.40 -11.85 6.37
N ILE A 58 -2.30 -11.12 6.44
CA ILE A 58 -1.64 -10.54 5.27
C ILE A 58 -0.30 -11.24 5.11
N LYS A 59 -0.16 -11.93 3.98
CA LYS A 59 1.04 -12.72 3.73
C LYS A 59 2.08 -11.90 3.01
N LEU A 60 3.16 -11.58 3.70
CA LEU A 60 4.30 -10.86 3.13
C LEU A 60 5.51 -11.77 3.14
N SER A 61 6.21 -11.84 2.02
CA SER A 61 7.47 -12.60 1.96
C SER A 61 8.57 -11.87 2.73
N PRO A 62 9.63 -12.58 3.16
CA PRO A 62 10.75 -11.90 3.81
C PRO A 62 11.36 -10.80 2.95
N HIS A 63 11.39 -10.99 1.63
CA HIS A 63 11.91 -9.98 0.71
C HIS A 63 11.01 -8.75 0.65
N GLN A 64 9.69 -8.94 0.67
CA GLN A 64 8.75 -7.82 0.69
C GLN A 64 8.85 -7.03 2.00
N ILE A 65 9.01 -7.73 3.10
CA ILE A 65 9.22 -7.09 4.41
C ILE A 65 10.51 -6.27 4.39
N ALA A 66 11.61 -6.87 3.94
CA ALA A 66 12.91 -6.20 3.91
C ALA A 66 12.88 -4.97 3.00
N TRP A 67 12.33 -5.11 1.80
CA TRP A 67 12.29 -4.00 0.85
C TRP A 67 11.50 -2.81 1.39
N ASN A 68 10.28 -3.08 1.84
CA ASN A 68 9.39 -2.02 2.32
C ASN A 68 9.93 -1.35 3.57
N TYR A 69 10.41 -2.13 4.52
CA TYR A 69 10.93 -1.60 5.76
C TYR A 69 12.16 -0.72 5.52
N SER A 70 13.11 -1.21 4.73
CA SER A 70 14.36 -0.49 4.47
C SER A 70 14.11 0.82 3.72
N HIS A 71 13.24 0.79 2.72
CA HIS A 71 12.95 2.00 1.95
C HIS A 71 12.15 3.01 2.77
N ALA A 72 11.22 2.53 3.58
CA ALA A 72 10.46 3.42 4.46
C ALA A 72 11.35 4.11 5.49
N LEU A 73 12.34 3.40 6.04
CA LEU A 73 13.28 3.99 6.99
C LEU A 73 14.12 5.10 6.37
N LYS A 74 14.36 5.03 5.07
CA LYS A 74 15.10 6.07 4.35
C LYS A 74 14.20 7.21 3.86
N GLY A 75 12.95 7.24 4.30
CA GLY A 75 12.02 8.29 3.91
C GLY A 75 11.21 7.99 2.65
N GLY A 76 11.32 6.78 2.13
CA GLY A 76 10.53 6.38 0.96
C GLY A 76 9.03 6.34 1.28
N ARG A 77 8.23 6.76 0.32
CA ARG A 77 6.78 6.69 0.42
C ARG A 77 6.34 5.30 -0.03
N CYS A 78 6.24 4.40 0.92
CA CYS A 78 5.92 3.00 0.65
C CYS A 78 4.61 2.66 1.35
N PHE A 79 3.65 2.14 0.60
CA PHE A 79 2.34 1.76 1.13
C PHE A 79 2.04 0.30 0.86
N ILE A 80 1.30 -0.29 1.78
CA ILE A 80 0.68 -1.60 1.59
C ILE A 80 -0.82 -1.34 1.56
N ILE A 81 -1.50 -1.72 0.49
CA ILE A 81 -2.95 -1.65 0.41
C ILE A 81 -3.47 -3.06 0.50
N ALA A 82 -4.22 -3.35 1.56
CA ALA A 82 -4.80 -4.66 1.79
C ALA A 82 -6.32 -4.58 1.77
N THR A 83 -6.92 -5.58 1.16
CA THR A 83 -8.37 -5.72 1.10
C THR A 83 -8.74 -7.16 1.44
N PRO A 84 -9.88 -7.39 2.11
CA PRO A 84 -10.35 -8.76 2.27
C PRO A 84 -10.83 -9.33 0.93
N LEU A 85 -11.08 -10.63 0.90
CA LEU A 85 -11.42 -11.32 -0.34
C LEU A 85 -12.65 -10.72 -1.02
N GLU A 86 -13.65 -10.30 -0.24
CA GLU A 86 -14.86 -9.65 -0.77
C GLU A 86 -14.64 -8.19 -1.17
N GLN A 87 -13.46 -7.65 -0.92
CA GLN A 87 -13.07 -6.29 -1.30
C GLN A 87 -14.01 -5.20 -0.77
N SER A 88 -14.47 -5.39 0.45
CA SER A 88 -15.38 -4.44 1.11
C SER A 88 -14.68 -3.23 1.71
N THR A 89 -13.39 -3.35 2.00
CA THR A 89 -12.58 -2.28 2.59
C THR A 89 -11.21 -2.21 1.94
N LEU A 90 -10.62 -1.03 1.98
CA LEU A 90 -9.21 -0.83 1.68
C LEU A 90 -8.52 -0.37 2.94
N ASN A 91 -7.57 -1.17 3.41
CA ASN A 91 -6.74 -0.83 4.57
C ASN A 91 -5.37 -0.42 4.06
N ILE A 92 -4.93 0.78 4.40
CA ILE A 92 -3.65 1.29 3.93
C ILE A 92 -2.67 1.36 5.09
N TYR A 93 -1.52 0.72 4.91
CA TYR A 93 -0.44 0.67 5.90
C TYR A 93 0.81 1.31 5.33
N GLY A 94 1.67 1.82 6.19
CA GLY A 94 2.98 2.31 5.78
C GLY A 94 3.99 1.18 5.70
N GLY A 95 5.02 1.38 4.88
CA GLY A 95 6.08 0.37 4.70
C GLY A 95 6.82 0.03 6.00
N CYS A 96 6.91 0.97 6.94
CA CYS A 96 7.55 0.71 8.23
C CYS A 96 6.75 -0.23 9.12
N MET A 97 5.50 -0.51 8.79
CA MET A 97 4.61 -1.37 9.58
C MET A 97 4.63 -2.83 9.15
N VAL A 98 5.42 -3.17 8.13
CA VAL A 98 5.32 -4.50 7.50
C VAL A 98 5.70 -5.65 8.42
N ARG A 99 6.60 -5.43 9.39
CA ARG A 99 6.99 -6.49 10.31
C ARG A 99 5.83 -6.93 11.19
N GLU A 100 5.20 -5.95 11.85
CA GLU A 100 4.06 -6.20 12.71
C GLU A 100 2.87 -6.72 11.91
N LEU A 101 2.68 -6.15 10.73
CA LEU A 101 1.63 -6.56 9.81
C LEU A 101 1.76 -8.04 9.43
N SER A 102 2.97 -8.48 9.19
CA SER A 102 3.27 -9.87 8.85
C SER A 102 3.02 -10.83 10.01
N LEU A 103 3.26 -10.37 11.24
CA LEU A 103 3.10 -11.21 12.43
C LEU A 103 1.65 -11.31 12.84
N ASN A 104 0.94 -10.19 12.92
CA ASN A 104 -0.45 -10.19 13.33
C ASN A 104 -1.16 -8.94 12.80
N ALA A 105 -1.72 -9.05 11.61
CA ALA A 105 -2.37 -7.93 10.95
C ALA A 105 -3.55 -7.37 11.75
N ASN A 106 -4.24 -8.22 12.52
CA ASN A 106 -5.40 -7.78 13.30
C ASN A 106 -5.04 -6.83 14.43
N GLU A 107 -3.79 -6.84 14.87
CA GLU A 107 -3.32 -5.97 15.95
C GLU A 107 -2.66 -4.70 15.43
N VAL A 108 -2.57 -4.53 14.12
CA VAL A 108 -1.95 -3.36 13.53
C VAL A 108 -3.02 -2.41 13.03
N GLU A 109 -3.02 -1.19 13.54
CA GLU A 109 -3.97 -0.19 13.09
C GLU A 109 -3.53 0.38 11.74
N PRO A 110 -4.39 0.35 10.73
CA PRO A 110 -4.05 0.95 9.44
C PRO A 110 -3.91 2.47 9.56
N LEU A 111 -3.12 3.05 8.67
CA LEU A 111 -3.06 4.51 8.55
C LEU A 111 -4.38 5.08 8.06
N ALA A 112 -5.08 4.35 7.22
CA ALA A 112 -6.39 4.75 6.71
C ALA A 112 -7.21 3.52 6.37
N VAL A 113 -8.52 3.64 6.52
CA VAL A 113 -9.49 2.61 6.13
C VAL A 113 -10.56 3.27 5.28
N PHE A 114 -10.81 2.70 4.12
CA PHE A 114 -11.89 3.16 3.25
C PHE A 114 -12.88 2.01 3.07
N ARG A 115 -14.16 2.30 3.17
CA ARG A 115 -15.22 1.29 3.06
C ARG A 115 -16.04 1.52 1.80
N LYS A 116 -16.55 0.45 1.21
CA LYS A 116 -17.45 0.56 0.08
C LYS A 116 -18.73 1.31 0.44
N PRO A 117 -19.23 2.17 -0.46
CA PRO A 117 -18.64 2.58 -1.75
C PRO A 117 -17.44 3.49 -1.54
N PHE A 118 -16.33 3.17 -2.22
CA PHE A 118 -15.08 3.91 -1.99
C PHE A 118 -15.14 5.32 -2.54
N ASN A 119 -14.72 6.27 -1.72
CA ASN A 119 -14.47 7.63 -2.19
C ASN A 119 -13.04 7.67 -2.74
N TRP A 120 -12.94 7.46 -4.04
CA TRP A 120 -11.64 7.35 -4.69
C TRP A 120 -10.82 8.64 -4.66
N ASP A 121 -11.51 9.78 -4.63
CA ASP A 121 -10.80 11.05 -4.48
C ASP A 121 -10.07 11.13 -3.14
N LYS A 122 -10.70 10.62 -2.08
CA LYS A 122 -10.07 10.57 -0.77
C LYS A 122 -8.96 9.53 -0.71
N VAL A 123 -9.11 8.41 -1.39
CA VAL A 123 -8.05 7.41 -1.48
C VAL A 123 -6.82 8.01 -2.17
N ALA A 124 -7.04 8.65 -3.32
CA ALA A 124 -5.95 9.30 -4.05
C ALA A 124 -5.30 10.39 -3.22
N LEU A 125 -6.10 11.20 -2.54
CA LEU A 125 -5.59 12.27 -1.68
C LEU A 125 -4.70 11.70 -0.58
N PHE A 126 -5.11 10.63 0.06
CA PHE A 126 -4.32 10.01 1.10
C PHE A 126 -2.95 9.55 0.57
N LEU A 127 -2.94 8.87 -0.56
CA LEU A 127 -1.70 8.34 -1.13
C LEU A 127 -0.73 9.44 -1.56
N THR A 128 -1.25 10.58 -2.00
CA THR A 128 -0.43 11.63 -2.60
C THR A 128 -0.11 12.78 -1.66
N GLN A 129 -0.86 12.95 -0.57
CA GLN A 129 -0.68 14.08 0.34
C GLN A 129 -0.41 13.68 1.77
N PHE A 130 -0.42 12.39 2.07
CA PHE A 130 -0.06 11.94 3.40
C PHE A 130 1.39 12.33 3.69
N GLU A 131 1.59 13.15 4.69
CA GLU A 131 2.92 13.54 5.10
C GLU A 131 3.38 12.69 6.27
N ARG A 132 4.59 12.18 6.11
CA ARG A 132 5.22 11.46 7.17
C ARG A 132 5.93 12.44 8.08
N VAL A 133 5.57 12.43 9.34
CA VAL A 133 6.22 13.27 10.33
C VAL A 133 7.38 12.49 10.90
N GLU A 134 8.59 12.89 10.55
CA GLU A 134 9.77 12.18 10.96
C GLU A 134 10.02 12.25 12.46
N GLY A 135 10.38 11.10 13.03
CA GLY A 135 10.86 11.02 14.39
C GLY A 135 9.85 11.27 15.45
N GLN A 136 8.60 11.51 15.11
CA GLN A 136 7.61 11.85 16.09
C GLN A 136 6.51 10.84 16.27
N GLY A 137 6.40 9.89 15.41
CA GLY A 137 5.25 9.02 15.45
C GLY A 137 3.96 9.82 15.46
N THR A 138 4.04 11.08 15.17
CA THR A 138 2.89 11.92 15.14
C THR A 138 2.14 11.65 13.92
N THR A 139 0.95 11.52 14.12
CA THR A 139 0.11 11.32 13.06
C THR A 139 -0.02 12.47 12.19
N ALA A 140 -0.02 12.21 10.99
CA ALA A 140 -0.60 13.10 10.05
C ALA A 140 -2.06 13.20 10.35
N HIS A 141 -2.60 14.15 10.04
CA HIS A 141 -3.97 14.40 10.42
C HIS A 141 -4.86 14.49 9.20
#